data_6e5028289e98d2c0ccc764b7bed91f80
#
_entry.id   6e5028289e98d2c0ccc764b7bed91f80
#
_cell.length_a   1.000
_cell.length_b   1.000
_cell.length_c   1.000
_cell.angle_alpha   90.00
_cell.angle_beta   90.00
_cell.angle_gamma   90.00
#
_symmetry.space_group_name_H-M   'P 1'
#
loop_
_entity.id
_entity.type
_entity.pdbx_description
1 polymer ?
#
loop_
_entity_poly.entity_id
_entity_poly.type
_entity_poly.pdbx_seq_one_letter_code
_entity_poly.pdbx_strand_id
1 'polypeptide(L)'
;MKKNLIIAFLLVISKLMYAQDYQISFIGSGLSSTVDSIEVLNLTQQTSLTLIGSDILNLSGNVGFSEVSIRDEKLKVFPNPMNLTAGIEFENPSLSLTTIYVIDNAGRIVLRYAESLVKGYHAFAVSGLQTGSYLIHISTDEVNYSAQLISTGSKNRMPYLTYFGNNSISETKNQLKISRNLVHMQYNNGDLLLLKGFSSDYERIITIVPTESQQIEFEFVECVDIDNNFYPVVTIGTQTWMAENLKVSHYSNGDEIPNITDGSQWGNFNSGAYCWYNNDISWIDAYGALYNWYSVVDSRGLCPSGWHSPTDAEWSILTNYLGGESVAGGKMKSTRTAPDVHPRWDSPNTGATNESGFSSLPGGYRRSNGEFFDLGRGESLWSSTEVGSDYAWYRYLLNFSSNITTDFIYKPYGFSVRCLRD
;
A
#
# COMPACT_ATOMS: atom_id res chain seq x y z
N MET A 1 -48.88 -46.70 -41.05
CA MET A 1 -48.29 -46.11 -39.84
C MET A 1 -46.91 -45.55 -40.18
N LYS A 2 -46.78 -44.25 -40.40
CA LYS A 2 -45.48 -43.58 -40.65
C LYS A 2 -45.02 -42.98 -39.32
N LYS A 3 -43.87 -43.41 -38.80
CA LYS A 3 -43.21 -42.85 -37.64
C LYS A 3 -42.42 -41.63 -38.08
N ASN A 4 -42.82 -40.43 -37.62
CA ASN A 4 -42.01 -39.20 -37.77
C ASN A 4 -40.95 -39.19 -36.69
N LEU A 5 -39.69 -39.21 -37.11
CA LEU A 5 -38.50 -39.02 -36.28
C LEU A 5 -38.21 -37.54 -36.17
N ILE A 6 -38.48 -36.94 -35.05
CA ILE A 6 -38.10 -35.54 -34.74
C ILE A 6 -36.66 -35.55 -34.27
N ILE A 7 -35.74 -35.05 -35.09
CA ILE A 7 -34.35 -34.82 -34.72
C ILE A 7 -34.29 -33.44 -34.05
N ALA A 8 -34.10 -33.39 -32.72
CA ALA A 8 -33.83 -32.18 -31.99
C ALA A 8 -32.36 -31.76 -32.22
N PHE A 9 -32.16 -30.69 -32.94
CA PHE A 9 -30.83 -30.07 -33.13
C PHE A 9 -30.51 -29.27 -31.88
N LEU A 10 -29.69 -29.81 -30.97
CA LEU A 10 -29.12 -29.07 -29.87
C LEU A 10 -28.03 -28.12 -30.40
N LEU A 11 -28.36 -26.87 -30.54
CA LEU A 11 -27.39 -25.79 -30.78
C LEU A 11 -26.59 -25.58 -29.49
N VAL A 12 -25.43 -26.19 -29.40
CA VAL A 12 -24.42 -25.86 -28.42
C VAL A 12 -23.81 -24.54 -28.84
N ILE A 13 -24.28 -23.45 -28.28
CA ILE A 13 -23.61 -22.14 -28.38
C ILE A 13 -22.37 -22.23 -27.51
N SER A 14 -21.24 -22.64 -28.09
CA SER A 14 -19.94 -22.43 -27.51
C SER A 14 -19.72 -20.93 -27.45
N LYS A 15 -19.85 -20.33 -26.26
CA LYS A 15 -19.29 -19.00 -26.01
C LYS A 15 -17.79 -19.14 -26.24
N LEU A 16 -17.32 -18.65 -27.38
CA LEU A 16 -15.92 -18.36 -27.60
C LEU A 16 -15.53 -17.33 -26.52
N MET A 17 -14.85 -17.79 -25.47
CA MET A 17 -14.19 -16.89 -24.53
C MET A 17 -13.01 -16.28 -25.29
N TYR A 18 -13.19 -15.10 -25.83
CA TYR A 18 -12.08 -14.27 -26.24
C TYR A 18 -11.35 -13.86 -24.97
N ALA A 19 -10.03 -14.00 -24.95
CA ALA A 19 -9.21 -13.35 -23.96
C ALA A 19 -9.50 -11.85 -24.06
N GLN A 20 -10.03 -11.27 -23.00
CA GLN A 20 -10.44 -9.87 -22.99
C GLN A 20 -9.26 -9.09 -22.43
N ASP A 21 -8.58 -8.33 -23.29
CA ASP A 21 -7.49 -7.45 -22.88
C ASP A 21 -8.05 -6.06 -22.59
N TYR A 22 -7.81 -5.55 -21.39
CA TYR A 22 -8.15 -4.17 -21.04
C TYR A 22 -6.89 -3.34 -20.96
N GLN A 23 -6.93 -2.15 -21.51
CA GLN A 23 -5.85 -1.17 -21.43
C GLN A 23 -6.25 -0.05 -20.48
N ILE A 24 -5.45 0.13 -19.43
CA ILE A 24 -5.65 1.18 -18.44
C ILE A 24 -4.52 2.21 -18.61
N SER A 25 -4.90 3.45 -18.86
CA SER A 25 -4.00 4.60 -18.88
C SER A 25 -4.23 5.49 -17.66
N PHE A 26 -3.27 6.34 -17.33
CA PHE A 26 -3.29 7.13 -16.12
C PHE A 26 -3.04 8.60 -16.41
N ILE A 27 -3.72 9.47 -15.67
CA ILE A 27 -3.52 10.92 -15.66
C ILE A 27 -3.56 11.43 -14.22
N GLY A 28 -2.90 12.56 -13.99
CA GLY A 28 -3.00 13.30 -12.73
C GLY A 28 -3.91 14.50 -12.85
N SER A 29 -4.48 14.92 -11.74
CA SER A 29 -5.20 16.18 -11.58
C SER A 29 -5.03 16.76 -10.17
N GLY A 30 -5.64 17.89 -9.88
CA GLY A 30 -5.48 18.58 -8.61
C GLY A 30 -4.13 19.25 -8.49
N LEU A 31 -3.33 18.89 -7.47
CA LEU A 31 -2.00 19.49 -7.24
C LEU A 31 -0.96 19.11 -8.28
N SER A 32 -1.17 18.04 -9.03
CA SER A 32 -0.28 17.64 -10.11
C SER A 32 -1.05 17.07 -11.28
N SER A 33 -0.72 17.51 -12.49
CA SER A 33 -1.25 16.94 -13.74
C SER A 33 -0.44 15.76 -14.26
N THR A 34 0.66 15.41 -13.62
CA THR A 34 1.53 14.29 -13.99
C THR A 34 1.44 13.18 -12.94
N VAL A 35 1.62 11.95 -13.40
CA VAL A 35 1.81 10.78 -12.54
C VAL A 35 3.24 10.30 -12.79
N ASP A 36 4.06 10.21 -11.75
CA ASP A 36 5.45 9.77 -11.88
C ASP A 36 5.54 8.25 -11.98
N SER A 37 4.79 7.56 -11.12
CA SER A 37 4.72 6.10 -11.11
C SER A 37 3.39 5.61 -10.55
N ILE A 38 3.05 4.36 -10.88
CA ILE A 38 1.85 3.68 -10.37
C ILE A 38 2.27 2.31 -9.84
N GLU A 39 1.99 2.03 -8.57
CA GLU A 39 2.03 0.67 -8.03
C GLU A 39 0.65 0.04 -8.22
N VAL A 40 0.60 -1.11 -8.89
CA VAL A 40 -0.61 -1.88 -9.14
C VAL A 40 -0.55 -3.17 -8.34
N LEU A 41 -1.49 -3.35 -7.42
CA LEU A 41 -1.65 -4.58 -6.66
C LEU A 41 -2.94 -5.28 -7.09
N ASN A 42 -2.85 -6.49 -7.59
CA ASN A 42 -4.02 -7.36 -7.75
C ASN A 42 -4.29 -8.03 -6.41
N LEU A 43 -5.25 -7.50 -5.64
CA LEU A 43 -5.57 -7.99 -4.30
C LEU A 43 -6.21 -9.39 -4.32
N THR A 44 -6.80 -9.80 -5.45
CA THR A 44 -7.41 -11.12 -5.64
C THR A 44 -6.36 -12.19 -5.90
N GLN A 45 -5.38 -11.90 -6.75
CA GLN A 45 -4.31 -12.85 -7.12
C GLN A 45 -3.03 -12.69 -6.30
N GLN A 46 -2.95 -11.64 -5.46
CA GLN A 46 -1.77 -11.28 -4.67
C GLN A 46 -0.51 -11.06 -5.52
N THR A 47 -0.68 -10.46 -6.69
CA THR A 47 0.41 -10.07 -7.59
C THR A 47 0.52 -8.55 -7.64
N SER A 48 1.72 -8.05 -7.93
CA SER A 48 1.95 -6.61 -8.05
C SER A 48 2.94 -6.28 -9.15
N LEU A 49 2.86 -5.06 -9.68
CA LEU A 49 3.85 -4.46 -10.56
C LEU A 49 3.86 -2.94 -10.38
N THR A 50 4.89 -2.29 -10.90
CA THR A 50 4.95 -0.83 -10.94
C THR A 50 5.15 -0.35 -12.37
N LEU A 51 4.50 0.76 -12.70
CA LEU A 51 4.53 1.46 -13.97
C LEU A 51 5.17 2.83 -13.77
N ILE A 52 5.81 3.39 -14.80
CA ILE A 52 6.03 4.83 -14.87
C ILE A 52 4.76 5.48 -15.44
N GLY A 53 4.51 6.76 -15.07
CA GLY A 53 3.21 7.39 -15.32
C GLY A 53 2.76 7.49 -16.77
N SER A 54 3.68 7.36 -17.75
CA SER A 54 3.36 7.32 -19.18
C SER A 54 3.00 5.94 -19.72
N ASP A 55 3.22 4.87 -18.93
CA ASP A 55 2.95 3.50 -19.37
C ASP A 55 1.44 3.20 -19.42
N ILE A 56 1.10 2.17 -20.20
CA ILE A 56 -0.26 1.63 -20.27
C ILE A 56 -0.24 0.25 -19.62
N LEU A 57 -1.08 0.05 -18.62
CA LEU A 57 -1.31 -1.26 -18.03
C LEU A 57 -2.20 -2.08 -18.97
N ASN A 58 -1.70 -3.20 -19.45
CA ASN A 58 -2.46 -4.17 -20.22
C ASN A 58 -2.86 -5.34 -19.33
N LEU A 59 -4.14 -5.42 -19.03
CA LEU A 59 -4.74 -6.51 -18.26
C LEU A 59 -5.14 -7.61 -19.24
N SER A 60 -4.44 -8.75 -19.20
CA SER A 60 -4.67 -9.86 -20.11
C SER A 60 -5.09 -11.13 -19.38
N GLY A 61 -6.12 -11.80 -19.91
CA GLY A 61 -6.48 -13.16 -19.49
C GLY A 61 -5.41 -14.18 -19.87
N ASN A 62 -5.45 -15.34 -19.23
CA ASN A 62 -4.47 -16.42 -19.44
C ASN A 62 -4.40 -16.86 -20.90
N VAL A 63 -3.38 -16.45 -21.64
CA VAL A 63 -3.07 -16.96 -22.98
C VAL A 63 -1.58 -17.28 -23.08
N GLY A 64 -1.32 -18.47 -23.63
CA GLY A 64 -0.03 -19.10 -23.71
C GLY A 64 1.09 -18.27 -24.37
N PHE A 65 2.28 -18.65 -24.01
CA PHE A 65 3.64 -18.18 -24.27
C PHE A 65 3.95 -17.56 -25.64
N SER A 66 4.79 -16.51 -25.66
CA SER A 66 5.56 -16.07 -26.82
C SER A 66 7.07 -16.03 -26.55
N GLU A 67 7.85 -16.31 -27.60
CA GLU A 67 9.29 -16.61 -27.57
C GLU A 67 10.22 -15.44 -27.26
N VAL A 68 11.40 -15.76 -26.71
CA VAL A 68 12.47 -14.88 -26.24
C VAL A 68 13.67 -14.89 -27.19
N SER A 69 14.27 -13.73 -27.43
CA SER A 69 15.58 -13.57 -28.11
C SER A 69 16.71 -13.32 -27.09
N ILE A 70 17.84 -14.01 -27.30
CA ILE A 70 18.99 -14.13 -26.37
C ILE A 70 19.98 -12.96 -26.50
N ARG A 71 20.47 -12.42 -25.37
CA ARG A 71 21.66 -11.55 -25.28
C ARG A 71 22.55 -11.92 -24.10
N ASP A 72 23.86 -11.81 -24.32
CA ASP A 72 24.94 -12.32 -23.47
C ASP A 72 25.47 -11.28 -22.47
N GLU A 73 24.83 -11.13 -21.28
CA GLU A 73 25.42 -10.52 -20.07
C GLU A 73 24.58 -10.85 -18.83
N LYS A 74 25.19 -11.47 -17.81
CA LYS A 74 24.47 -12.24 -16.77
C LYS A 74 23.76 -11.45 -15.67
N LEU A 75 24.19 -10.23 -15.33
CA LEU A 75 23.55 -9.31 -14.39
C LEU A 75 23.94 -7.88 -14.73
N LYS A 76 22.95 -7.00 -14.87
CA LYS A 76 23.14 -5.56 -15.06
C LYS A 76 22.45 -4.77 -13.98
N VAL A 77 23.16 -3.77 -13.44
CA VAL A 77 22.59 -2.83 -12.46
C VAL A 77 22.91 -1.41 -12.94
N PHE A 78 21.89 -0.64 -13.32
CA PHE A 78 22.06 0.69 -13.90
C PHE A 78 20.85 1.62 -13.67
N PRO A 79 21.05 2.96 -13.58
CA PRO A 79 22.34 3.61 -13.44
C PRO A 79 23.02 3.24 -12.11
N ASN A 80 24.36 3.21 -12.13
CA ASN A 80 25.17 3.03 -10.93
C ASN A 80 26.35 4.04 -10.99
N PRO A 81 26.37 5.07 -10.14
CA PRO A 81 25.45 5.34 -9.02
C PRO A 81 24.02 5.67 -9.43
N MET A 82 23.06 5.23 -8.60
CA MET A 82 21.66 5.61 -8.70
C MET A 82 21.38 6.90 -7.92
N ASN A 83 20.39 7.68 -8.38
CA ASN A 83 19.85 8.80 -7.61
C ASN A 83 18.51 8.41 -6.94
N LEU A 84 17.49 8.09 -7.72
CA LEU A 84 16.15 7.70 -7.21
C LEU A 84 15.89 6.20 -7.42
N THR A 85 16.29 5.67 -8.58
CA THR A 85 15.99 4.30 -9.01
C THR A 85 17.15 3.71 -9.79
N ALA A 86 17.41 2.42 -9.64
CA ALA A 86 18.29 1.63 -10.50
C ALA A 86 17.57 0.40 -11.04
N GLY A 87 17.75 0.12 -12.33
CA GLY A 87 17.33 -1.14 -12.98
C GLY A 87 18.25 -2.28 -12.61
N ILE A 88 17.69 -3.47 -12.47
CA ILE A 88 18.37 -4.75 -12.24
C ILE A 88 17.89 -5.70 -13.32
N GLU A 89 18.78 -6.15 -14.19
CA GLU A 89 18.47 -7.13 -15.25
C GLU A 89 19.34 -8.37 -15.10
N PHE A 90 18.73 -9.55 -15.17
CA PHE A 90 19.48 -10.82 -15.12
C PHE A 90 18.76 -11.92 -15.91
N GLU A 91 19.50 -12.97 -16.25
CA GLU A 91 18.98 -14.18 -16.89
C GLU A 91 18.69 -15.26 -15.84
N ASN A 92 17.45 -15.77 -15.82
CA ASN A 92 17.10 -16.98 -15.08
C ASN A 92 17.18 -18.20 -16.02
N PRO A 93 18.07 -19.18 -15.77
CA PRO A 93 18.31 -20.29 -16.70
C PRO A 93 17.15 -21.31 -16.75
N SER A 94 16.34 -21.40 -15.71
CA SER A 94 15.20 -22.34 -15.64
C SER A 94 14.07 -21.77 -14.79
N LEU A 95 12.91 -22.42 -14.78
CA LEU A 95 11.85 -22.13 -13.81
C LEU A 95 12.38 -22.50 -12.41
N SER A 96 12.59 -21.51 -11.56
CA SER A 96 13.16 -21.69 -10.23
C SER A 96 12.69 -20.63 -9.25
N LEU A 97 12.72 -20.96 -7.96
CA LEU A 97 12.55 -19.95 -6.93
C LEU A 97 13.72 -18.96 -6.99
N THR A 98 13.43 -17.73 -7.38
CA THR A 98 14.40 -16.65 -7.45
C THR A 98 14.26 -15.76 -6.23
N THR A 99 15.34 -15.54 -5.51
CA THR A 99 15.36 -14.60 -4.37
C THR A 99 16.36 -13.47 -4.67
N ILE A 100 15.90 -12.24 -4.56
CA ILE A 100 16.71 -11.02 -4.68
C ILE A 100 16.85 -10.39 -3.31
N TYR A 101 18.07 -10.13 -2.90
CA TYR A 101 18.42 -9.41 -1.69
C TYR A 101 19.09 -8.09 -2.04
N VAL A 102 18.71 -7.02 -1.35
CA VAL A 102 19.46 -5.78 -1.29
C VAL A 102 20.04 -5.67 0.12
N ILE A 103 21.34 -5.62 0.22
CA ILE A 103 22.09 -5.73 1.48
C ILE A 103 22.90 -4.45 1.65
N ASP A 104 22.84 -3.81 2.80
CA ASP A 104 23.62 -2.62 3.11
C ASP A 104 25.10 -2.97 3.47
N ASN A 105 25.92 -1.93 3.66
CA ASN A 105 27.34 -2.09 4.01
C ASN A 105 27.57 -2.68 5.42
N ALA A 106 26.55 -2.75 6.26
CA ALA A 106 26.59 -3.43 7.56
C ALA A 106 26.16 -4.91 7.48
N GLY A 107 25.86 -5.42 6.28
CA GLY A 107 25.40 -6.79 6.05
C GLY A 107 23.91 -6.99 6.36
N ARG A 108 23.13 -5.93 6.57
CA ARG A 108 21.70 -6.04 6.85
C ARG A 108 20.92 -6.11 5.54
N ILE A 109 19.95 -7.03 5.48
CA ILE A 109 19.02 -7.11 4.35
C ILE A 109 18.03 -5.96 4.48
N VAL A 110 18.09 -5.01 3.55
CA VAL A 110 17.17 -3.86 3.48
C VAL A 110 15.98 -4.12 2.57
N LEU A 111 16.11 -5.08 1.63
CA LEU A 111 15.02 -5.56 0.78
C LEU A 111 15.19 -7.05 0.51
N ARG A 112 14.07 -7.76 0.42
CA ARG A 112 14.00 -9.15 -0.05
C ARG A 112 12.79 -9.31 -0.95
N TYR A 113 13.02 -9.93 -2.12
CA TYR A 113 11.99 -10.40 -3.03
C TYR A 113 12.19 -11.90 -3.23
N ALA A 114 11.12 -12.70 -3.29
CA ALA A 114 11.21 -14.13 -3.55
C ALA A 114 9.97 -14.59 -4.33
N GLU A 115 10.18 -15.10 -5.55
CA GLU A 115 9.13 -15.61 -6.41
C GLU A 115 9.68 -16.66 -7.38
N SER A 116 8.81 -17.58 -7.85
CA SER A 116 9.18 -18.53 -8.90
C SER A 116 9.15 -17.84 -10.25
N LEU A 117 10.32 -17.56 -10.80
CA LEU A 117 10.47 -16.94 -12.11
C LEU A 117 10.69 -18.00 -13.19
N VAL A 118 10.10 -17.81 -14.35
CA VAL A 118 10.27 -18.67 -15.52
C VAL A 118 11.68 -18.50 -16.11
N LYS A 119 12.08 -19.39 -16.99
CA LYS A 119 13.33 -19.23 -17.77
C LYS A 119 13.27 -17.96 -18.62
N GLY A 120 14.34 -17.16 -18.62
CA GLY A 120 14.50 -15.99 -19.47
C GLY A 120 15.12 -14.79 -18.74
N TYR A 121 15.10 -13.64 -19.42
CA TYR A 121 15.57 -12.37 -18.86
C TYR A 121 14.50 -11.73 -17.99
N HIS A 122 14.90 -11.27 -16.84
CA HIS A 122 14.02 -10.58 -15.89
C HIS A 122 14.58 -9.20 -15.58
N ALA A 123 13.67 -8.21 -15.53
CA ALA A 123 13.99 -6.84 -15.18
C ALA A 123 13.28 -6.43 -13.91
N PHE A 124 14.01 -5.77 -13.03
CA PHE A 124 13.53 -5.16 -11.80
C PHE A 124 14.01 -3.73 -11.70
N ALA A 125 13.38 -2.92 -10.85
CA ALA A 125 13.94 -1.68 -10.39
C ALA A 125 13.99 -1.66 -8.85
N VAL A 126 15.07 -1.12 -8.31
CA VAL A 126 15.19 -0.81 -6.88
C VAL A 126 15.08 0.70 -6.70
N SER A 127 14.26 1.11 -5.71
CA SER A 127 14.01 2.53 -5.38
C SER A 127 14.02 2.73 -3.86
N GLY A 128 14.08 3.99 -3.43
CA GLY A 128 13.97 4.37 -2.01
C GLY A 128 15.21 4.08 -1.17
N LEU A 129 16.33 3.67 -1.77
CA LEU A 129 17.57 3.46 -1.04
C LEU A 129 18.17 4.80 -0.62
N GLN A 130 18.56 4.91 0.65
CA GLN A 130 19.31 6.06 1.18
C GLN A 130 20.70 6.13 0.57
N THR A 131 21.39 7.26 0.73
CA THR A 131 22.80 7.38 0.34
C THR A 131 23.65 6.31 1.00
N GLY A 132 24.33 5.51 0.20
CA GLY A 132 25.14 4.40 0.68
C GLY A 132 25.56 3.44 -0.41
N SER A 133 26.29 2.40 0.01
CA SER A 133 26.69 1.28 -0.85
C SER A 133 25.89 0.05 -0.47
N TYR A 134 25.38 -0.65 -1.47
CA TYR A 134 24.54 -1.83 -1.32
C TYR A 134 25.08 -2.97 -2.18
N LEU A 135 24.85 -4.21 -1.74
CA LEU A 135 25.04 -5.41 -2.53
C LEU A 135 23.70 -5.91 -3.02
N ILE A 136 23.52 -5.99 -4.33
CA ILE A 136 22.42 -6.73 -4.95
C ILE A 136 22.86 -8.17 -5.07
N HIS A 137 22.14 -9.10 -4.45
CA HIS A 137 22.41 -10.53 -4.54
C HIS A 137 21.15 -11.24 -5.01
N ILE A 138 21.29 -12.03 -6.10
CA ILE A 138 20.22 -12.81 -6.70
C ILE A 138 20.59 -14.27 -6.61
N SER A 139 19.71 -15.08 -6.00
CA SER A 139 19.88 -16.52 -5.85
C SER A 139 18.75 -17.24 -6.55
N THR A 140 19.11 -18.21 -7.39
CA THR A 140 18.20 -19.17 -8.02
C THR A 140 18.66 -20.59 -7.67
N ASP A 141 17.93 -21.63 -8.11
CA ASP A 141 18.33 -23.00 -7.87
C ASP A 141 19.64 -23.39 -8.59
N GLU A 142 19.98 -22.70 -9.69
CA GLU A 142 21.14 -23.05 -10.53
C GLU A 142 22.28 -22.02 -10.47
N VAL A 143 21.95 -20.73 -10.29
CA VAL A 143 22.95 -19.65 -10.38
C VAL A 143 22.75 -18.60 -9.31
N ASN A 144 23.85 -17.97 -8.92
CA ASN A 144 23.86 -16.81 -8.05
C ASN A 144 24.54 -15.64 -8.77
N TYR A 145 23.95 -14.47 -8.66
CA TYR A 145 24.49 -13.23 -9.19
C TYR A 145 24.71 -12.23 -8.07
N SER A 146 25.74 -11.39 -8.20
CA SER A 146 25.97 -10.29 -7.26
C SER A 146 26.52 -9.08 -7.98
N ALA A 147 26.04 -7.89 -7.61
CA ALA A 147 26.51 -6.61 -8.11
C ALA A 147 26.49 -5.55 -7.01
N GLN A 148 27.46 -4.65 -7.03
CA GLN A 148 27.45 -3.49 -6.15
C GLN A 148 26.56 -2.39 -6.74
N LEU A 149 25.79 -1.72 -5.89
CA LEU A 149 25.01 -0.55 -6.22
C LEU A 149 25.33 0.58 -5.26
N ILE A 150 25.64 1.76 -5.80
CA ILE A 150 25.87 2.99 -5.04
C ILE A 150 24.61 3.84 -5.17
N SER A 151 24.02 4.24 -4.05
CA SER A 151 22.91 5.21 -4.03
C SER A 151 23.42 6.57 -3.55
N THR A 152 23.01 7.61 -4.28
CA THR A 152 23.21 9.02 -3.90
C THR A 152 21.89 9.67 -3.48
N GLY A 153 20.81 8.88 -3.37
CA GLY A 153 19.49 9.33 -2.96
C GLY A 153 19.48 9.84 -1.51
N SER A 154 18.76 10.92 -1.27
CA SER A 154 18.72 11.58 0.04
C SER A 154 17.34 11.50 0.71
N LYS A 155 16.36 10.84 0.11
CA LYS A 155 14.98 10.81 0.62
C LYS A 155 14.74 9.61 1.53
N ASN A 156 14.07 9.87 2.64
CA ASN A 156 13.66 8.90 3.67
C ASN A 156 12.42 8.13 3.19
N ARG A 157 12.58 7.31 2.16
CA ARG A 157 11.52 6.39 1.69
C ARG A 157 11.90 4.97 2.03
N MET A 158 10.91 4.12 2.33
CA MET A 158 11.15 2.68 2.44
C MET A 158 11.67 2.16 1.10
N PRO A 159 12.78 1.40 1.10
CA PRO A 159 13.26 0.76 -0.12
C PRO A 159 12.24 -0.24 -0.65
N TYR A 160 12.08 -0.30 -1.98
CA TYR A 160 11.22 -1.30 -2.63
C TYR A 160 11.81 -1.79 -3.94
N LEU A 161 11.43 -3.01 -4.32
CA LEU A 161 11.75 -3.63 -5.60
C LEU A 161 10.49 -3.70 -6.46
N THR A 162 10.65 -3.39 -7.72
CA THR A 162 9.62 -3.46 -8.76
C THR A 162 10.02 -4.49 -9.79
N TYR A 163 9.14 -5.41 -10.14
CA TYR A 163 9.34 -6.38 -11.22
C TYR A 163 8.73 -5.89 -12.54
N PHE A 164 9.50 -5.91 -13.63
CA PHE A 164 9.08 -5.47 -14.97
C PHE A 164 8.80 -6.61 -15.96
N GLY A 165 8.86 -7.86 -15.51
CA GLY A 165 8.64 -9.01 -16.39
C GLY A 165 9.89 -9.42 -17.20
N ASN A 166 9.66 -10.13 -18.31
CA ASN A 166 10.71 -10.70 -19.17
C ASN A 166 11.29 -9.72 -20.20
N ASN A 167 11.20 -8.39 -20.00
CA ASN A 167 11.68 -7.40 -20.97
C ASN A 167 12.89 -6.63 -20.44
N SER A 168 13.96 -6.55 -21.26
CA SER A 168 15.13 -5.74 -20.95
C SER A 168 14.82 -4.25 -21.04
N ILE A 169 15.28 -3.48 -20.07
CA ILE A 169 15.29 -2.01 -20.13
C ILE A 169 16.41 -1.59 -21.07
N SER A 170 16.14 -1.53 -22.39
CA SER A 170 17.15 -1.11 -23.36
C SER A 170 17.34 0.41 -23.37
N GLU A 171 18.57 0.87 -23.19
CA GLU A 171 18.96 2.27 -23.47
C GLU A 171 18.71 2.60 -24.94
N THR A 172 17.73 3.46 -25.19
CA THR A 172 17.68 4.19 -26.46
C THR A 172 18.11 5.64 -26.20
N LYS A 173 19.38 5.93 -26.50
CA LYS A 173 19.84 7.31 -26.66
C LYS A 173 19.13 7.91 -27.86
N ASN A 174 18.53 9.06 -27.65
CA ASN A 174 18.02 10.07 -28.57
C ASN A 174 16.55 10.03 -28.97
N GLN A 175 15.99 11.18 -28.71
CA GLN A 175 14.69 11.76 -29.06
C GLN A 175 13.55 11.42 -28.10
N LEU A 176 13.10 12.49 -27.41
CA LEU A 176 11.83 12.67 -26.74
C LEU A 176 10.64 12.34 -27.68
N LYS A 177 10.43 11.09 -27.94
CA LYS A 177 9.12 10.51 -28.19
C LYS A 177 8.76 9.83 -26.89
N ILE A 178 7.74 10.33 -26.20
CA ILE A 178 7.08 9.63 -25.10
C ILE A 178 6.52 8.33 -25.71
N SER A 179 7.34 7.27 -25.76
CA SER A 179 6.84 5.95 -26.12
C SER A 179 6.16 5.39 -24.88
N ARG A 180 4.84 5.31 -24.91
CA ARG A 180 4.06 4.60 -23.90
C ARG A 180 4.40 3.13 -24.01
N ASN A 181 5.01 2.55 -22.97
CA ASN A 181 5.23 1.11 -22.95
C ASN A 181 3.95 0.41 -22.53
N LEU A 182 3.70 -0.76 -23.12
CA LEU A 182 2.61 -1.61 -22.70
C LEU A 182 3.14 -2.61 -21.68
N VAL A 183 2.70 -2.47 -20.42
CA VAL A 183 3.12 -3.35 -19.33
C VAL A 183 1.98 -4.32 -19.02
N HIS A 184 2.28 -5.61 -19.05
CA HIS A 184 1.28 -6.65 -18.92
C HIS A 184 1.12 -7.12 -17.48
N MET A 185 -0.14 -7.27 -17.03
CA MET A 185 -0.51 -7.93 -15.79
C MET A 185 -1.55 -9.02 -16.09
N GLN A 186 -1.36 -10.19 -15.50
CA GLN A 186 -2.38 -11.22 -15.52
C GLN A 186 -3.61 -10.75 -14.77
N TYR A 187 -4.79 -10.89 -15.36
CA TYR A 187 -6.05 -10.41 -14.85
C TYR A 187 -7.18 -11.36 -15.20
N ASN A 188 -7.98 -11.74 -14.21
CA ASN A 188 -9.24 -12.44 -14.42
C ASN A 188 -10.40 -11.47 -14.22
N ASN A 189 -11.47 -11.62 -15.00
CA ASN A 189 -12.67 -10.80 -14.82
C ASN A 189 -13.16 -10.88 -13.36
N GLY A 190 -13.27 -9.73 -12.73
CA GLY A 190 -13.67 -9.62 -11.34
C GLY A 190 -12.50 -9.48 -10.35
N ASP A 191 -11.25 -9.57 -10.81
CA ASP A 191 -10.12 -9.27 -9.94
C ASP A 191 -10.17 -7.82 -9.45
N LEU A 192 -9.90 -7.64 -8.17
CA LEU A 192 -9.83 -6.33 -7.53
C LEU A 192 -8.39 -5.80 -7.60
N LEU A 193 -8.22 -4.64 -8.21
CA LEU A 193 -6.95 -3.93 -8.26
C LEU A 193 -6.95 -2.76 -7.29
N LEU A 194 -5.86 -2.61 -6.56
CA LEU A 194 -5.52 -1.40 -5.82
C LEU A 194 -4.38 -0.69 -6.57
N LEU A 195 -4.64 0.54 -6.95
CA LEU A 195 -3.73 1.42 -7.70
C LEU A 195 -3.23 2.50 -6.75
N LYS A 196 -1.91 2.65 -6.62
CA LYS A 196 -1.29 3.77 -5.92
C LYS A 196 -0.57 4.63 -6.95
N GLY A 197 -1.11 5.80 -7.21
CA GLY A 197 -0.50 6.81 -8.06
C GLY A 197 0.39 7.73 -7.24
N PHE A 198 1.60 7.99 -7.73
CA PHE A 198 2.58 8.87 -7.09
C PHE A 198 2.86 10.06 -7.99
N SER A 199 2.96 11.24 -7.38
CA SER A 199 3.46 12.45 -8.01
C SER A 199 4.22 13.29 -6.99
N SER A 200 5.53 13.41 -7.16
CA SER A 200 6.43 13.95 -6.13
C SER A 200 6.27 13.23 -4.80
N ASP A 201 5.81 13.93 -3.77
CA ASP A 201 5.58 13.39 -2.43
C ASP A 201 4.11 13.02 -2.19
N TYR A 202 3.23 13.28 -3.17
CA TYR A 202 1.79 12.96 -3.08
C TYR A 202 1.51 11.52 -3.51
N GLU A 203 0.67 10.84 -2.75
CA GLU A 203 0.20 9.49 -3.06
C GLU A 203 -1.33 9.46 -3.04
N ARG A 204 -1.90 8.88 -4.09
CA ARG A 204 -3.34 8.68 -4.25
C ARG A 204 -3.65 7.22 -4.45
N ILE A 205 -4.59 6.69 -3.64
CA ILE A 205 -5.04 5.30 -3.73
C ILE A 205 -6.42 5.25 -4.39
N ILE A 206 -6.57 4.31 -5.33
CA ILE A 206 -7.85 4.00 -6.01
C ILE A 206 -8.00 2.47 -6.05
N THR A 207 -9.18 1.97 -5.77
CA THR A 207 -9.53 0.55 -5.95
C THR A 207 -10.53 0.41 -7.09
N ILE A 208 -10.29 -0.54 -8.00
CA ILE A 208 -11.14 -0.78 -9.17
C ILE A 208 -11.26 -2.27 -9.47
N VAL A 209 -12.37 -2.64 -10.12
CA VAL A 209 -12.57 -3.93 -10.80
C VAL A 209 -12.76 -3.61 -12.28
N PRO A 210 -11.71 -3.60 -13.11
CA PRO A 210 -11.79 -3.26 -14.53
C PRO A 210 -12.71 -4.20 -15.29
N THR A 211 -13.64 -3.64 -16.08
CA THR A 211 -14.53 -4.37 -16.97
C THR A 211 -14.39 -3.93 -18.42
N GLU A 212 -13.60 -2.90 -18.69
CA GLU A 212 -13.29 -2.32 -19.99
C GLU A 212 -11.99 -1.52 -19.94
N SER A 213 -11.45 -1.18 -21.12
CA SER A 213 -10.33 -0.26 -21.22
C SER A 213 -10.75 1.15 -20.80
N GLN A 214 -9.95 1.79 -19.95
CA GLN A 214 -10.31 3.09 -19.37
C GLN A 214 -9.09 3.92 -19.03
N GLN A 215 -9.33 5.19 -18.73
CA GLN A 215 -8.35 6.11 -18.17
C GLN A 215 -8.66 6.35 -16.70
N ILE A 216 -7.67 6.17 -15.84
CA ILE A 216 -7.77 6.44 -14.41
C ILE A 216 -7.15 7.80 -14.13
N GLU A 217 -7.90 8.64 -13.41
CA GLU A 217 -7.46 9.95 -12.95
C GLU A 217 -7.10 9.89 -11.47
N PHE A 218 -5.85 10.24 -11.13
CA PHE A 218 -5.40 10.43 -9.78
C PHE A 218 -5.53 11.91 -9.41
N GLU A 219 -6.56 12.27 -8.65
CA GLU A 219 -6.71 13.61 -8.09
C GLU A 219 -5.78 13.74 -6.88
N PHE A 220 -4.60 14.33 -7.06
CA PHE A 220 -3.66 14.58 -5.98
C PHE A 220 -4.14 15.74 -5.12
N VAL A 221 -4.28 15.49 -3.83
CA VAL A 221 -4.69 16.46 -2.83
C VAL A 221 -3.62 16.61 -1.76
N GLU A 222 -3.52 17.78 -1.16
CA GLU A 222 -2.57 18.02 -0.09
C GLU A 222 -3.00 17.28 1.17
N CYS A 223 -2.13 16.45 1.70
CA CYS A 223 -2.26 15.79 2.99
C CYS A 223 -0.87 15.71 3.61
N VAL A 224 -0.41 16.84 4.11
CA VAL A 224 0.90 16.99 4.74
C VAL A 224 0.73 17.69 6.08
N ASP A 225 1.31 17.13 7.14
CA ASP A 225 1.25 17.72 8.46
C ASP A 225 2.35 18.78 8.68
N ILE A 226 2.33 19.43 9.83
CA ILE A 226 3.27 20.48 10.19
C ILE A 226 4.72 19.97 10.30
N ASP A 227 4.92 18.66 10.55
CA ASP A 227 6.22 18.00 10.62
C ASP A 227 6.72 17.56 9.23
N ASN A 228 6.02 17.92 8.14
CA ASN A 228 6.29 17.53 6.77
C ASN A 228 6.17 16.01 6.50
N ASN A 229 5.30 15.32 7.23
CA ASN A 229 4.92 13.97 6.86
C ASN A 229 3.82 14.04 5.79
N PHE A 230 4.05 13.36 4.66
CA PHE A 230 3.07 13.19 3.59
C PHE A 230 2.29 11.90 3.82
N TYR A 231 0.98 11.97 3.62
CA TYR A 231 0.08 10.83 3.82
C TYR A 231 -0.62 10.46 2.53
N PRO A 232 -0.64 9.15 2.18
CA PRO A 232 -1.46 8.66 1.09
C PRO A 232 -2.94 8.90 1.39
N VAL A 233 -3.73 9.17 0.35
CA VAL A 233 -5.15 9.46 0.50
C VAL A 233 -6.00 8.56 -0.38
N VAL A 234 -7.21 8.24 0.09
CA VAL A 234 -8.21 7.43 -0.60
C VAL A 234 -9.59 8.05 -0.47
N THR A 235 -10.37 8.05 -1.55
CA THR A 235 -11.80 8.41 -1.46
C THR A 235 -12.64 7.14 -1.36
N ILE A 236 -13.48 7.08 -0.33
CA ILE A 236 -14.40 5.98 -0.04
C ILE A 236 -15.82 6.55 0.05
N GLY A 237 -16.64 6.25 -0.93
CA GLY A 237 -17.93 6.90 -1.08
C GLY A 237 -17.78 8.41 -1.34
N THR A 238 -18.29 9.23 -0.43
CA THR A 238 -18.22 10.70 -0.49
C THR A 238 -17.12 11.29 0.39
N GLN A 239 -16.32 10.45 1.06
CA GLN A 239 -15.32 10.86 2.04
C GLN A 239 -13.91 10.60 1.53
N THR A 240 -13.00 11.55 1.74
CA THR A 240 -11.57 11.38 1.45
C THR A 240 -10.79 11.23 2.76
N TRP A 241 -10.15 10.09 2.92
CA TRP A 241 -9.46 9.64 4.13
C TRP A 241 -7.96 9.55 3.93
N MET A 242 -7.20 9.75 5.00
CA MET A 242 -5.83 9.23 5.07
C MET A 242 -5.85 7.71 4.93
N ALA A 243 -4.92 7.15 4.18
CA ALA A 243 -4.73 5.70 4.07
C ALA A 243 -3.59 5.16 4.95
N GLU A 244 -2.98 6.04 5.75
CA GLU A 244 -2.02 5.72 6.81
C GLU A 244 -2.41 6.41 8.11
N ASN A 245 -1.89 5.92 9.24
CA ASN A 245 -2.12 6.53 10.54
C ASN A 245 -1.27 7.79 10.71
N LEU A 246 -1.83 8.78 11.37
CA LEU A 246 -1.16 10.03 11.69
C LEU A 246 0.09 9.77 12.56
N LYS A 247 1.17 10.52 12.29
CA LYS A 247 2.46 10.39 13.00
C LYS A 247 3.06 11.73 13.44
N VAL A 248 2.24 12.79 13.45
CA VAL A 248 2.65 14.15 13.81
C VAL A 248 3.01 14.26 15.29
N SER A 249 4.02 15.05 15.59
CA SER A 249 4.47 15.38 16.96
C SER A 249 4.16 16.80 17.41
N HIS A 250 3.61 17.63 16.49
CA HIS A 250 3.20 19.00 16.76
C HIS A 250 1.73 19.21 16.34
N TYR A 251 1.07 20.10 17.05
CA TYR A 251 -0.24 20.61 16.61
C TYR A 251 -0.09 21.49 15.35
N SER A 252 -1.17 21.68 14.62
CA SER A 252 -1.17 22.47 13.36
C SER A 252 -0.66 23.91 13.53
N ASN A 253 -0.71 24.47 14.73
CA ASN A 253 -0.16 25.79 15.05
C ASN A 253 1.37 25.78 15.32
N GLY A 254 2.01 24.60 15.32
CA GLY A 254 3.43 24.40 15.58
C GLY A 254 3.80 24.15 17.04
N ASP A 255 2.83 24.13 17.97
CA ASP A 255 3.07 23.75 19.35
C ASP A 255 3.40 22.25 19.46
N GLU A 256 4.36 21.91 20.28
CA GLU A 256 4.78 20.55 20.55
C GLU A 256 3.67 19.75 21.27
N ILE A 257 3.38 18.52 20.82
CA ILE A 257 2.54 17.58 21.57
C ILE A 257 3.47 16.81 22.52
N PRO A 258 3.21 16.79 23.84
CA PRO A 258 4.06 16.06 24.78
C PRO A 258 4.17 14.57 24.46
N ASN A 259 5.40 14.07 24.29
CA ASN A 259 5.69 12.65 24.22
C ASN A 259 5.80 12.08 25.65
N ILE A 260 4.78 11.34 26.10
CA ILE A 260 4.72 10.79 27.45
C ILE A 260 5.03 9.31 27.43
N THR A 261 6.25 8.93 27.83
CA THR A 261 6.72 7.54 27.86
C THR A 261 6.42 6.82 29.18
N ASP A 262 6.42 7.54 30.32
CA ASP A 262 6.10 6.97 31.63
C ASP A 262 4.62 6.57 31.71
N GLY A 263 4.33 5.34 32.16
CA GLY A 263 2.98 4.81 32.21
C GLY A 263 2.09 5.48 33.26
N SER A 264 2.65 5.89 34.39
CA SER A 264 1.88 6.55 35.45
C SER A 264 1.58 8.00 35.10
N GLN A 265 2.50 8.68 34.44
CA GLN A 265 2.25 10.01 33.88
C GLN A 265 1.19 9.95 32.81
N TRP A 266 1.26 8.96 31.87
CA TRP A 266 0.30 8.78 30.78
C TRP A 266 -1.14 8.75 31.27
N GLY A 267 -1.44 7.89 32.25
CA GLY A 267 -2.79 7.70 32.76
C GLY A 267 -3.38 8.90 33.52
N ASN A 268 -2.53 9.77 34.02
CA ASN A 268 -2.90 10.97 34.77
C ASN A 268 -2.80 12.26 33.95
N PHE A 269 -2.43 12.17 32.67
CA PHE A 269 -2.22 13.33 31.81
C PHE A 269 -3.54 13.77 31.17
N ASN A 270 -4.06 14.93 31.62
CA ASN A 270 -5.36 15.47 31.23
C ASN A 270 -5.29 16.51 30.11
N SER A 271 -4.21 16.52 29.34
CA SER A 271 -4.02 17.30 28.12
C SER A 271 -3.49 16.42 27.01
N GLY A 272 -3.37 16.96 25.78
CA GLY A 272 -2.92 16.18 24.64
C GLY A 272 -1.51 15.60 24.83
N ALA A 273 -1.37 14.32 24.48
CA ALA A 273 -0.10 13.59 24.52
C ALA A 273 -0.08 12.51 23.42
N TYR A 274 1.13 12.11 23.04
CA TYR A 274 1.33 10.97 22.13
C TYR A 274 2.47 10.07 22.63
N CYS A 275 2.54 8.88 22.05
CA CYS A 275 3.69 7.97 22.13
C CYS A 275 3.75 7.09 20.90
N TRP A 276 4.83 6.35 20.73
CA TRP A 276 4.93 5.25 19.79
C TRP A 276 4.64 3.93 20.51
N TYR A 277 4.28 2.88 19.73
CA TYR A 277 4.07 1.56 20.33
C TYR A 277 5.34 1.11 21.09
N ASN A 278 5.17 0.64 22.32
CA ASN A 278 6.24 0.31 23.26
C ASN A 278 7.25 1.46 23.52
N ASN A 279 6.90 2.70 23.24
CA ASN A 279 7.79 3.86 23.26
C ASN A 279 9.02 3.71 22.34
N ASP A 280 8.90 2.92 21.29
CA ASP A 280 9.95 2.65 20.32
C ASP A 280 9.63 3.37 19.00
N ILE A 281 10.44 4.40 18.68
CA ILE A 281 10.28 5.23 17.49
C ILE A 281 10.40 4.42 16.17
N SER A 282 11.01 3.25 16.20
CA SER A 282 11.13 2.41 14.99
C SER A 282 9.77 1.97 14.41
N TRP A 283 8.70 2.06 15.19
CA TRP A 283 7.34 1.74 14.75
C TRP A 283 6.60 2.90 14.07
N ILE A 284 7.14 4.13 14.10
CA ILE A 284 6.44 5.32 13.60
C ILE A 284 6.07 5.24 12.12
N ASP A 285 6.99 4.77 11.27
CA ASP A 285 6.74 4.65 9.84
C ASP A 285 5.81 3.48 9.50
N ALA A 286 5.75 2.49 10.36
CA ALA A 286 4.93 1.30 10.17
C ALA A 286 3.48 1.50 10.61
N TYR A 287 3.28 2.15 11.77
CA TYR A 287 1.98 2.17 12.44
C TYR A 287 1.52 3.57 12.87
N GLY A 288 2.34 4.60 12.66
CA GLY A 288 2.05 5.94 13.14
C GLY A 288 2.25 6.09 14.66
N ALA A 289 1.64 7.13 15.21
CA ALA A 289 1.66 7.42 16.63
C ALA A 289 0.34 7.05 17.31
N LEU A 290 0.39 6.83 18.61
CA LEU A 290 -0.76 6.63 19.49
C LEU A 290 -1.01 7.89 20.27
N TYR A 291 -2.19 8.50 20.12
CA TYR A 291 -2.60 9.74 20.75
C TYR A 291 -3.62 9.47 21.85
N ASN A 292 -3.56 10.21 22.95
CA ASN A 292 -4.70 10.25 23.87
C ASN A 292 -5.83 11.11 23.26
N TRP A 293 -7.06 10.95 23.74
CA TRP A 293 -8.20 11.66 23.15
C TRP A 293 -8.11 13.19 23.28
N TYR A 294 -7.42 13.68 24.29
CA TYR A 294 -7.23 15.13 24.47
C TYR A 294 -6.44 15.77 23.34
N SER A 295 -5.51 15.02 22.69
CA SER A 295 -4.85 15.49 21.46
C SER A 295 -5.82 15.58 20.29
N VAL A 296 -6.76 14.63 20.20
CA VAL A 296 -7.70 14.50 19.05
C VAL A 296 -8.63 15.71 18.93
N VAL A 297 -8.99 16.31 20.07
CA VAL A 297 -9.95 17.44 20.15
C VAL A 297 -9.29 18.75 20.55
N ASP A 298 -7.98 18.80 20.64
CA ASP A 298 -7.27 20.03 20.98
C ASP A 298 -7.52 21.12 19.95
N SER A 299 -7.90 22.31 20.42
CA SER A 299 -8.25 23.44 19.55
C SER A 299 -7.11 23.96 18.68
N ARG A 300 -5.86 23.57 18.97
CA ARG A 300 -4.68 23.85 18.15
C ARG A 300 -4.63 23.02 16.88
N GLY A 301 -5.50 21.99 16.76
CA GLY A 301 -5.62 21.11 15.62
C GLY A 301 -4.56 20.01 15.57
N LEU A 302 -5.00 18.74 15.51
CA LEU A 302 -4.10 17.59 15.40
C LEU A 302 -3.84 17.20 13.95
N CYS A 303 -4.86 17.28 13.10
CA CYS A 303 -4.79 16.91 11.68
C CYS A 303 -4.14 17.99 10.81
N PRO A 304 -3.64 17.65 9.62
CA PRO A 304 -3.17 18.63 8.63
C PRO A 304 -4.22 19.71 8.32
N SER A 305 -3.78 20.84 7.78
CA SER A 305 -4.69 21.90 7.33
C SER A 305 -5.67 21.40 6.26
N GLY A 306 -6.96 21.69 6.39
CA GLY A 306 -8.04 21.16 5.51
C GLY A 306 -8.43 19.71 5.83
N TRP A 307 -8.00 19.21 7.01
CA TRP A 307 -8.35 17.89 7.51
C TRP A 307 -8.72 17.96 8.99
N HIS A 308 -9.58 17.06 9.43
CA HIS A 308 -10.00 16.97 10.83
C HIS A 308 -10.03 15.52 11.34
N SER A 309 -10.02 15.37 12.65
CA SER A 309 -10.25 14.08 13.31
C SER A 309 -11.72 13.70 13.16
N PRO A 310 -12.04 12.52 12.59
CA PRO A 310 -13.41 12.18 12.22
C PRO A 310 -14.33 12.03 13.44
N THR A 311 -15.56 12.50 13.29
CA THR A 311 -16.64 12.31 14.26
C THR A 311 -17.20 10.89 14.20
N ASP A 312 -17.98 10.49 15.20
CA ASP A 312 -18.68 9.19 15.21
C ASP A 312 -19.68 9.07 14.05
N ALA A 313 -20.33 10.17 13.66
CA ALA A 313 -21.23 10.20 12.52
C ALA A 313 -20.47 9.96 11.19
N GLU A 314 -19.29 10.52 11.00
CA GLU A 314 -18.47 10.32 9.79
C GLU A 314 -17.91 8.91 9.70
N TRP A 315 -17.49 8.32 10.81
CA TRP A 315 -17.19 6.89 10.88
C TRP A 315 -18.37 6.01 10.50
N SER A 316 -19.59 6.40 10.92
CA SER A 316 -20.82 5.68 10.57
C SER A 316 -21.15 5.79 9.08
N ILE A 317 -20.88 6.94 8.43
CA ILE A 317 -21.02 7.10 6.97
C ILE A 317 -20.09 6.13 6.24
N LEU A 318 -18.80 6.08 6.62
CA LEU A 318 -17.83 5.13 6.05
C LEU A 318 -18.28 3.67 6.24
N THR A 319 -18.61 3.31 7.48
CA THR A 319 -19.02 1.94 7.83
C THR A 319 -20.25 1.50 7.04
N ASN A 320 -21.27 2.37 6.93
CA ASN A 320 -22.50 2.09 6.17
C ASN A 320 -22.23 1.96 4.67
N TYR A 321 -21.38 2.82 4.11
CA TYR A 321 -20.98 2.74 2.69
C TYR A 321 -20.30 1.39 2.39
N LEU A 322 -19.49 0.88 3.31
CA LEU A 322 -18.80 -0.40 3.17
C LEU A 322 -19.71 -1.62 3.44
N GLY A 323 -20.98 -1.44 3.75
CA GLY A 323 -21.96 -2.51 3.92
C GLY A 323 -22.30 -2.85 5.37
N GLY A 324 -21.95 -1.99 6.31
CA GLY A 324 -22.24 -2.11 7.73
C GLY A 324 -21.13 -2.78 8.56
N GLU A 325 -21.29 -2.70 9.88
CA GLU A 325 -20.25 -3.11 10.83
C GLU A 325 -19.74 -4.55 10.64
N SER A 326 -20.60 -5.48 10.24
CA SER A 326 -20.25 -6.91 10.13
C SER A 326 -19.24 -7.23 9.02
N VAL A 327 -19.05 -6.35 8.04
CA VAL A 327 -18.18 -6.59 6.87
C VAL A 327 -17.18 -5.48 6.62
N ALA A 328 -17.46 -4.26 7.08
CA ALA A 328 -16.64 -3.09 6.78
C ALA A 328 -15.20 -3.24 7.26
N GLY A 329 -14.97 -3.85 8.41
CA GLY A 329 -13.63 -4.07 8.93
C GLY A 329 -12.76 -4.93 8.00
N GLY A 330 -13.30 -5.99 7.40
CA GLY A 330 -12.61 -6.80 6.41
C GLY A 330 -12.22 -6.00 5.17
N LYS A 331 -13.12 -5.14 4.69
CA LYS A 331 -12.90 -4.27 3.53
C LYS A 331 -11.86 -3.16 3.79
N MET A 332 -11.66 -2.79 5.05
CA MET A 332 -10.71 -1.76 5.47
C MET A 332 -9.31 -2.32 5.78
N LYS A 333 -9.21 -3.56 6.24
CA LYS A 333 -7.94 -4.17 6.63
C LYS A 333 -7.03 -4.42 5.43
N SER A 334 -5.74 -4.08 5.56
CA SER A 334 -4.70 -4.53 4.64
C SER A 334 -4.67 -6.06 4.58
N THR A 335 -4.42 -6.62 3.39
CA THR A 335 -4.31 -8.06 3.18
C THR A 335 -2.96 -8.64 3.62
N ARG A 336 -1.99 -7.80 4.02
CA ARG A 336 -0.65 -8.23 4.43
C ARG A 336 -0.70 -9.12 5.67
N THR A 337 -0.11 -10.32 5.54
CA THR A 337 0.03 -11.32 6.62
C THR A 337 1.40 -11.98 6.54
N ALA A 338 1.73 -12.88 7.48
CA ALA A 338 2.94 -13.70 7.33
C ALA A 338 2.94 -14.44 5.97
N PRO A 339 4.10 -14.52 5.27
CA PRO A 339 5.46 -14.27 5.75
C PRO A 339 5.95 -12.81 5.67
N ASP A 340 5.11 -11.85 5.28
CA ASP A 340 5.51 -10.44 5.24
C ASP A 340 6.11 -10.00 6.58
N VAL A 341 7.08 -9.11 6.52
CA VAL A 341 7.57 -8.41 7.72
C VAL A 341 6.54 -7.37 8.17
N HIS A 342 6.61 -6.94 9.42
CA HIS A 342 5.79 -5.79 9.88
C HIS A 342 6.05 -4.54 9.02
N PRO A 343 4.99 -3.73 8.74
CA PRO A 343 3.62 -3.82 9.27
C PRO A 343 2.78 -4.90 8.55
N ARG A 344 2.11 -5.74 9.31
CA ARG A 344 1.21 -6.80 8.83
C ARG A 344 0.24 -7.26 9.91
N TRP A 345 -0.86 -7.88 9.52
CA TRP A 345 -1.78 -8.56 10.42
C TRP A 345 -1.26 -9.96 10.78
N ASP A 346 -1.44 -10.35 12.03
CA ASP A 346 -1.28 -11.75 12.43
C ASP A 346 -2.44 -12.58 11.88
N SER A 347 -2.15 -13.87 11.60
CA SER A 347 -3.19 -14.81 11.16
C SER A 347 -4.30 -14.93 12.22
N PRO A 348 -5.59 -15.07 11.78
CA PRO A 348 -6.04 -15.41 10.43
C PRO A 348 -6.35 -14.22 9.50
N ASN A 349 -6.31 -12.98 9.95
CA ASN A 349 -6.72 -11.77 9.21
C ASN A 349 -8.09 -11.94 8.50
N THR A 350 -9.07 -12.40 9.25
CA THR A 350 -10.37 -12.85 8.75
C THR A 350 -11.08 -11.78 7.93
N GLY A 351 -11.47 -12.15 6.69
CA GLY A 351 -12.26 -11.31 5.79
C GLY A 351 -11.52 -10.09 5.23
N ALA A 352 -10.20 -9.99 5.39
CA ALA A 352 -9.44 -8.87 4.85
C ALA A 352 -9.38 -8.91 3.32
N THR A 353 -9.93 -7.88 2.68
CA THR A 353 -9.90 -7.69 1.23
C THR A 353 -9.21 -6.39 0.82
N ASN A 354 -9.13 -5.41 1.72
CA ASN A 354 -8.67 -4.05 1.44
C ASN A 354 -9.39 -3.37 0.24
N GLU A 355 -10.61 -3.80 -0.07
CA GLU A 355 -11.32 -3.28 -1.24
C GLU A 355 -11.67 -1.80 -1.14
N SER A 356 -11.65 -1.23 0.06
CA SER A 356 -11.84 0.20 0.27
C SER A 356 -10.58 1.03 -0.02
N GLY A 357 -9.39 0.43 -0.05
CA GLY A 357 -8.11 1.13 -0.09
C GLY A 357 -7.73 1.81 1.23
N PHE A 358 -8.54 1.68 2.28
CA PHE A 358 -8.24 2.27 3.60
C PHE A 358 -6.94 1.73 4.20
N SER A 359 -6.57 0.49 3.88
CA SER A 359 -5.27 -0.12 4.21
C SER A 359 -4.94 -0.11 5.71
N SER A 360 -5.93 -0.41 6.57
CA SER A 360 -5.76 -0.48 8.01
C SER A 360 -4.68 -1.50 8.40
N LEU A 361 -3.82 -1.11 9.35
CA LEU A 361 -2.70 -1.91 9.86
C LEU A 361 -2.80 -2.05 11.38
N PRO A 362 -2.44 -3.20 11.96
CA PRO A 362 -2.66 -3.52 13.36
C PRO A 362 -1.60 -2.88 14.27
N GLY A 363 -1.68 -1.56 14.45
CA GLY A 363 -0.76 -0.77 15.27
C GLY A 363 -0.91 -0.98 16.79
N GLY A 364 -1.92 -1.73 17.22
CA GLY A 364 -2.20 -1.94 18.63
C GLY A 364 -2.71 -0.67 19.32
N TYR A 365 -2.55 -0.63 20.64
CA TYR A 365 -2.95 0.52 21.45
C TYR A 365 -2.20 0.58 22.79
N ARG A 366 -2.30 1.72 23.47
CA ARG A 366 -1.81 1.92 24.84
C ARG A 366 -2.96 2.12 25.80
N ARG A 367 -2.96 1.38 26.91
CA ARG A 367 -3.94 1.56 28.00
C ARG A 367 -3.63 2.79 28.86
N SER A 368 -4.63 3.24 29.61
CA SER A 368 -4.48 4.31 30.60
C SER A 368 -3.46 4.00 31.72
N ASN A 369 -3.18 2.71 31.98
CA ASN A 369 -2.12 2.31 32.91
C ASN A 369 -0.71 2.31 32.30
N GLY A 370 -0.59 2.68 31.01
CA GLY A 370 0.67 2.78 30.27
C GLY A 370 1.11 1.51 29.53
N GLU A 371 0.40 0.38 29.71
CA GLU A 371 0.73 -0.88 29.04
C GLU A 371 0.28 -0.88 27.57
N PHE A 372 1.01 -1.60 26.70
CA PHE A 372 0.74 -1.72 25.27
C PHE A 372 0.18 -3.10 24.91
N PHE A 373 -0.75 -3.13 23.95
CA PHE A 373 -1.44 -4.35 23.55
C PHE A 373 -1.71 -4.39 22.04
N ASP A 374 -1.94 -5.59 21.54
CA ASP A 374 -2.52 -5.94 20.24
C ASP A 374 -1.73 -5.51 19.00
N LEU A 375 -0.41 -5.23 19.11
CA LEU A 375 0.42 -5.09 17.91
C LEU A 375 0.32 -6.37 17.05
N GLY A 376 0.08 -6.20 15.77
CA GLY A 376 -0.16 -7.31 14.84
C GLY A 376 -1.58 -7.89 14.89
N ARG A 377 -2.36 -7.61 15.93
CA ARG A 377 -3.67 -8.26 16.18
C ARG A 377 -4.86 -7.33 16.08
N GLY A 378 -4.68 -6.05 16.40
CA GLY A 378 -5.76 -5.08 16.44
C GLY A 378 -5.30 -3.67 16.04
N GLU A 379 -6.23 -2.90 15.52
CA GLU A 379 -6.11 -1.46 15.34
C GLU A 379 -7.27 -0.77 16.04
N SER A 380 -6.96 0.27 16.81
CA SER A 380 -7.94 1.13 17.47
C SER A 380 -7.79 2.55 16.95
N LEU A 381 -8.89 3.16 16.53
CA LEU A 381 -8.94 4.45 15.86
C LEU A 381 -9.90 5.39 16.59
N TRP A 382 -9.41 6.54 17.01
CA TRP A 382 -10.23 7.54 17.70
C TRP A 382 -11.33 8.14 16.81
N SER A 383 -12.44 8.48 17.45
CA SER A 383 -13.38 9.49 16.98
C SER A 383 -13.24 10.76 17.83
N SER A 384 -13.50 11.92 17.24
CA SER A 384 -13.50 13.20 17.97
C SER A 384 -14.76 13.40 18.82
N THR A 385 -15.71 12.46 18.78
CA THR A 385 -16.97 12.54 19.55
C THR A 385 -16.80 11.97 20.94
N GLU A 386 -17.10 12.76 21.95
CA GLU A 386 -17.07 12.33 23.35
C GLU A 386 -18.35 11.62 23.81
N VAL A 387 -18.22 10.81 24.88
CA VAL A 387 -19.33 10.19 25.60
C VAL A 387 -19.24 10.61 27.07
N GLY A 388 -19.80 11.76 27.40
CA GLY A 388 -19.68 12.35 28.72
C GLY A 388 -18.27 12.85 29.03
N SER A 389 -17.97 13.10 30.32
CA SER A 389 -16.72 13.74 30.76
C SER A 389 -15.46 12.90 30.50
N ASP A 390 -15.56 11.58 30.65
CA ASP A 390 -14.38 10.71 30.79
C ASP A 390 -14.15 9.78 29.61
N TYR A 391 -15.14 9.63 28.71
CA TYR A 391 -15.13 8.63 27.63
C TYR A 391 -15.31 9.28 26.27
N ALA A 392 -14.80 8.60 25.22
CA ALA A 392 -14.97 8.98 23.82
C ALA A 392 -15.19 7.75 22.93
N TRP A 393 -15.88 7.97 21.81
CA TRP A 393 -16.10 6.94 20.81
C TRP A 393 -14.81 6.57 20.09
N TYR A 394 -14.69 5.29 19.71
CA TYR A 394 -13.62 4.79 18.87
C TYR A 394 -14.11 3.65 17.99
N ARG A 395 -13.28 3.28 17.03
CA ARG A 395 -13.46 2.10 16.18
C ARG A 395 -12.32 1.14 16.41
N TYR A 396 -12.62 -0.17 16.41
CA TYR A 396 -11.55 -1.16 16.43
C TYR A 396 -11.79 -2.31 15.46
N LEU A 397 -10.66 -2.81 14.91
CA LEU A 397 -10.57 -3.93 13.99
C LEU A 397 -9.67 -4.99 14.61
N LEU A 398 -10.03 -6.27 14.40
CA LEU A 398 -9.27 -7.40 14.94
C LEU A 398 -8.91 -8.39 13.84
N ASN A 399 -7.78 -9.08 14.01
CA ASN A 399 -7.28 -10.04 13.03
C ASN A 399 -8.22 -11.25 12.83
N PHE A 400 -9.00 -11.62 13.83
CA PHE A 400 -9.92 -12.77 13.80
C PHE A 400 -11.35 -12.40 13.38
N SER A 401 -11.63 -11.15 13.02
CA SER A 401 -12.98 -10.68 12.67
C SER A 401 -12.97 -9.85 11.39
N SER A 402 -14.07 -9.92 10.62
CA SER A 402 -14.37 -9.00 9.51
C SER A 402 -15.08 -7.72 9.97
N ASN A 403 -15.45 -7.65 11.25
CA ASN A 403 -16.20 -6.51 11.79
C ASN A 403 -15.27 -5.28 11.96
N ILE A 404 -15.89 -4.10 11.84
CA ILE A 404 -15.45 -2.90 12.52
C ILE A 404 -16.39 -2.71 13.72
N THR A 405 -15.85 -2.60 14.91
CA THR A 405 -16.67 -2.47 16.11
C THR A 405 -16.65 -1.04 16.60
N THR A 406 -17.83 -0.52 16.92
CA THR A 406 -18.05 0.78 17.56
C THR A 406 -18.16 0.58 19.05
N ASP A 407 -17.36 1.30 19.83
CA ASP A 407 -17.41 1.27 21.29
C ASP A 407 -16.89 2.61 21.85
N PHE A 408 -16.98 2.80 23.16
CA PHE A 408 -16.42 3.97 23.83
C PHE A 408 -15.46 3.55 24.95
N ILE A 409 -14.43 4.35 25.15
CA ILE A 409 -13.35 4.04 26.09
C ILE A 409 -12.88 5.30 26.81
N TYR A 410 -12.16 5.11 27.88
CA TYR A 410 -11.59 6.16 28.72
C TYR A 410 -10.59 7.02 27.93
N LYS A 411 -10.74 8.35 27.97
CA LYS A 411 -9.98 9.34 27.19
C LYS A 411 -8.45 9.23 27.25
N PRO A 412 -7.82 8.82 28.38
CA PRO A 412 -6.37 8.59 28.47
C PRO A 412 -5.83 7.35 27.74
N TYR A 413 -6.67 6.55 27.06
CA TYR A 413 -6.13 5.51 26.18
C TYR A 413 -5.35 6.13 25.01
N GLY A 414 -4.34 5.43 24.49
CA GLY A 414 -3.58 5.84 23.32
C GLY A 414 -3.98 5.03 22.10
N PHE A 415 -4.61 5.67 21.12
CA PHE A 415 -5.07 5.06 19.88
C PHE A 415 -4.53 5.80 18.65
N SER A 416 -4.54 5.14 17.52
CA SER A 416 -4.22 5.75 16.23
C SER A 416 -5.27 6.78 15.81
N VAL A 417 -4.88 7.68 14.91
CA VAL A 417 -5.76 8.67 14.29
C VAL A 417 -5.60 8.60 12.78
N ARG A 418 -6.70 8.68 12.06
CA ARG A 418 -6.75 8.92 10.61
C ARG A 418 -7.63 10.11 10.35
N CYS A 419 -7.08 11.11 9.70
CA CYS A 419 -7.82 12.31 9.43
C CYS A 419 -8.71 12.16 8.20
N LEU A 420 -9.82 12.89 8.21
CA LEU A 420 -10.80 13.03 7.14
C LEU A 420 -10.67 14.43 6.55
N ARG A 421 -10.76 14.56 5.24
CA ARG A 421 -10.73 15.86 4.53
C ARG A 421 -12.03 16.61 4.78
N ASP A 422 -11.93 17.94 4.98
CA ASP A 422 -13.05 18.87 5.22
C ASP A 422 -14.02 18.96 4.03
#